data_00fbc7f19683380f69af3134455ba9f0
#
_entry.id   00fbc7f19683380f69af3134455ba9f0
#
_cell.length_a   1.000
_cell.length_b   1.000
_cell.length_c   1.000
_cell.angle_alpha   90.00
_cell.angle_beta   90.00
_cell.angle_gamma   90.00
#
_symmetry.space_group_name_H-M   'P 1'
#
loop_
_entity.id
_entity.type
_entity.pdbx_description
1 polymer ?
#
loop_
_entity_poly.entity_id
_entity_poly.type
_entity_poly.pdbx_seq_one_letter_code
_entity_poly.pdbx_strand_id
1 'polypeptide(L)'
;MSEPGVTNAFKGFHIRTEERSSTDELRIKIAEELRAVSDELLATSAPVEELERTRAIISQAVSLLRSRPHSHDYKGPAEGSLAPMNSFLDRSPIIGAINPLSVPMRMDIEGDGGSESTVVGHATFPTAYEGPPGCVHGGFIAAYFDEVLGMAQSLSGNPGMTVNLTVDYRAPTPLKQPVIFRGRIVSIDGRKISVAGTLHHGEILCAEAKGLFVSMRPEVFSRLVEIRQAQQAKQAR
;
A
#
# COMPACT_ATOMS: atom_id res chain seq x y z
N MET A 1 -0.80 15.95 -39.89
CA MET A 1 0.35 15.90 -38.96
C MET A 1 -0.21 15.30 -37.66
N SER A 2 -0.01 14.03 -37.47
CA SER A 2 -0.45 13.27 -36.28
C SER A 2 0.48 13.59 -35.13
N GLU A 3 -0.11 14.02 -34.00
CA GLU A 3 0.61 14.24 -32.75
C GLU A 3 1.33 12.96 -32.30
N PRO A 4 2.56 13.07 -31.75
CA PRO A 4 3.27 11.90 -31.24
C PRO A 4 2.49 11.36 -30.05
N GLY A 5 2.03 10.12 -30.16
CA GLY A 5 1.24 9.42 -29.19
C GLY A 5 1.92 9.45 -27.82
N VAL A 6 1.18 9.93 -26.83
CA VAL A 6 1.43 9.67 -25.41
C VAL A 6 1.44 8.15 -25.28
N THR A 7 2.63 7.58 -25.21
CA THR A 7 2.82 6.16 -24.95
C THR A 7 2.15 5.86 -23.63
N ASN A 8 1.13 5.02 -23.69
CA ASN A 8 0.38 4.48 -22.58
C ASN A 8 1.33 3.80 -21.56
N ALA A 9 1.92 4.56 -20.65
CA ALA A 9 2.77 4.08 -19.59
C ALA A 9 2.01 3.19 -18.58
N PHE A 10 0.68 3.10 -18.73
CA PHE A 10 -0.23 2.36 -17.86
C PHE A 10 -1.03 1.27 -18.60
N LYS A 11 -0.48 0.72 -19.68
CA LYS A 11 -1.08 -0.48 -20.29
C LYS A 11 -0.95 -1.67 -19.34
N GLY A 12 -2.02 -1.86 -18.57
CA GLY A 12 -2.27 -3.07 -17.80
C GLY A 12 -1.50 -3.10 -16.49
N PHE A 13 -2.25 -3.06 -15.41
CA PHE A 13 -1.80 -3.52 -14.12
C PHE A 13 -1.52 -5.02 -14.23
N HIS A 14 -0.28 -5.39 -14.48
CA HIS A 14 0.14 -6.78 -14.41
C HIS A 14 0.64 -7.02 -13.00
N ILE A 15 -0.04 -7.90 -12.29
CA ILE A 15 0.46 -8.53 -11.07
C ILE A 15 1.86 -9.08 -11.41
N ARG A 16 2.78 -8.88 -10.48
CA ARG A 16 4.21 -9.14 -10.63
C ARG A 16 4.54 -10.39 -11.46
N THR A 17 5.24 -10.19 -12.54
CA THR A 17 5.83 -11.25 -13.38
C THR A 17 7.34 -11.36 -13.23
N GLU A 18 8.00 -10.37 -12.59
CA GLU A 18 9.46 -10.35 -12.41
C GLU A 18 9.85 -10.92 -11.04
N GLU A 19 10.92 -11.71 -11.00
CA GLU A 19 11.52 -12.17 -9.75
C GLU A 19 12.07 -11.00 -8.94
N ARG A 20 11.90 -11.07 -7.61
CA ARG A 20 12.48 -10.10 -6.69
C ARG A 20 14.00 -10.24 -6.65
N SER A 21 14.72 -9.14 -6.53
CA SER A 21 16.15 -9.19 -6.25
C SER A 21 16.39 -9.84 -4.87
N SER A 22 17.53 -10.49 -4.69
CA SER A 22 17.93 -11.04 -3.38
C SER A 22 17.94 -9.97 -2.27
N THR A 23 18.25 -8.71 -2.64
CA THR A 23 18.20 -7.58 -1.72
C THR A 23 16.77 -7.26 -1.28
N ASP A 24 15.79 -7.31 -2.19
CA ASP A 24 14.40 -7.04 -1.84
C ASP A 24 13.78 -8.19 -1.05
N GLU A 25 14.19 -9.43 -1.32
CA GLU A 25 13.80 -10.58 -0.50
C GLU A 25 14.30 -10.45 0.95
N LEU A 26 15.57 -10.00 1.15
CA LEU A 26 16.09 -9.73 2.48
C LEU A 26 15.36 -8.57 3.16
N ARG A 27 15.02 -7.51 2.43
CA ARG A 27 14.22 -6.40 2.96
C ARG A 27 12.85 -6.87 3.43
N ILE A 28 12.20 -7.77 2.69
CA ILE A 28 10.92 -8.36 3.09
C ILE A 28 11.07 -9.12 4.40
N LYS A 29 12.08 -10.00 4.52
CA LYS A 29 12.35 -10.75 5.75
C LYS A 29 12.61 -9.82 6.94
N ILE A 30 13.42 -8.77 6.76
CA ILE A 30 13.64 -7.77 7.81
C ILE A 30 12.34 -7.05 8.18
N ALA A 31 11.50 -6.70 7.21
CA ALA A 31 10.23 -6.07 7.48
C ALA A 31 9.25 -7.01 8.22
N GLU A 32 9.27 -8.30 7.93
CA GLU A 32 8.52 -9.33 8.66
C GLU A 32 8.98 -9.43 10.12
N GLU A 33 10.29 -9.47 10.37
CA GLU A 33 10.86 -9.47 11.73
C GLU A 33 10.47 -8.20 12.50
N LEU A 34 10.50 -7.03 11.87
CA LEU A 34 10.11 -5.77 12.50
C LEU A 34 8.61 -5.73 12.85
N ARG A 35 7.76 -6.29 11.99
CA ARG A 35 6.32 -6.45 12.30
C ARG A 35 6.10 -7.39 13.46
N ALA A 36 6.83 -8.53 13.50
CA ALA A 36 6.77 -9.48 14.61
C ALA A 36 7.23 -8.82 15.93
N VAL A 37 8.34 -8.07 15.90
CA VAL A 37 8.79 -7.30 17.07
C VAL A 37 7.71 -6.33 17.54
N SER A 38 7.01 -5.66 16.62
CA SER A 38 5.93 -4.72 16.99
C SER A 38 4.74 -5.43 17.65
N ASP A 39 4.34 -6.58 17.13
CA ASP A 39 3.21 -7.37 17.68
C ASP A 39 3.56 -7.95 19.06
N GLU A 40 4.76 -8.55 19.18
CA GLU A 40 5.26 -9.09 20.46
C GLU A 40 5.49 -8.01 21.52
N LEU A 41 5.99 -6.84 21.14
CA LEU A 41 6.21 -5.74 22.08
C LEU A 41 4.91 -5.27 22.76
N LEU A 42 3.80 -5.33 22.06
CA LEU A 42 2.48 -4.97 22.61
C LEU A 42 1.90 -6.05 23.52
N ALA A 43 2.28 -7.31 23.31
CA ALA A 43 1.72 -8.46 24.01
C ALA A 43 2.61 -8.97 25.16
N THR A 44 3.90 -8.62 25.15
CA THR A 44 4.87 -9.20 26.10
C THR A 44 4.68 -8.76 27.55
N SER A 45 4.92 -9.68 28.47
CA SER A 45 5.11 -9.42 29.90
C SER A 45 6.57 -9.56 30.33
N ALA A 46 7.51 -9.39 29.40
CA ALA A 46 8.94 -9.55 29.64
C ALA A 46 9.44 -8.59 30.74
N PRO A 47 10.35 -9.05 31.64
CA PRO A 47 10.95 -8.20 32.64
C PRO A 47 11.87 -7.13 32.02
N VAL A 48 12.18 -6.09 32.83
CA VAL A 48 12.95 -4.92 32.38
C VAL A 48 14.29 -5.32 31.75
N GLU A 49 15.00 -6.30 32.31
CA GLU A 49 16.29 -6.76 31.82
C GLU A 49 16.20 -7.35 30.41
N GLU A 50 15.12 -8.05 30.09
CA GLU A 50 14.90 -8.60 28.75
C GLU A 50 14.51 -7.50 27.75
N LEU A 51 13.70 -6.53 28.19
CA LEU A 51 13.36 -5.37 27.37
C LEU A 51 14.61 -4.51 27.05
N GLU A 52 15.53 -4.33 28.03
CA GLU A 52 16.79 -3.64 27.83
C GLU A 52 17.70 -4.36 26.80
N ARG A 53 17.80 -5.69 26.89
CA ARG A 53 18.54 -6.50 25.91
C ARG A 53 17.93 -6.37 24.51
N THR A 54 16.61 -6.48 24.41
CA THR A 54 15.88 -6.33 23.14
C THR A 54 16.14 -4.95 22.55
N ARG A 55 16.05 -3.88 23.35
CA ARG A 55 16.35 -2.51 22.91
C ARG A 55 17.78 -2.38 22.39
N ALA A 56 18.77 -3.00 23.07
CA ALA A 56 20.16 -2.96 22.64
C ALA A 56 20.37 -3.63 21.28
N ILE A 57 19.73 -4.78 21.03
CA ILE A 57 19.78 -5.49 19.73
C ILE A 57 19.18 -4.64 18.62
N ILE A 58 18.01 -4.06 18.86
CA ILE A 58 17.34 -3.16 17.88
C ILE A 58 18.23 -1.95 17.58
N SER A 59 18.87 -1.35 18.61
CA SER A 59 19.79 -0.22 18.44
C SER A 59 21.02 -0.58 17.60
N GLN A 60 21.56 -1.79 17.74
CA GLN A 60 22.65 -2.30 16.88
C GLN A 60 22.21 -2.44 15.43
N ALA A 61 21.02 -3.01 15.19
CA ALA A 61 20.46 -3.15 13.83
C ALA A 61 20.24 -1.78 13.16
N VAL A 62 19.72 -0.80 13.91
CA VAL A 62 19.57 0.58 13.42
C VAL A 62 20.93 1.20 13.08
N SER A 63 21.94 1.02 13.92
CA SER A 63 23.29 1.53 13.70
C SER A 63 23.93 0.91 12.47
N LEU A 64 23.75 -0.40 12.26
CA LEU A 64 24.23 -1.10 11.07
C LEU A 64 23.61 -0.55 9.78
N LEU A 65 22.30 -0.30 9.76
CA LEU A 65 21.62 0.26 8.60
C LEU A 65 22.04 1.72 8.34
N ARG A 66 22.25 2.52 9.39
CA ARG A 66 22.70 3.92 9.28
C ARG A 66 24.17 4.07 8.85
N SER A 67 25.00 3.03 9.02
CA SER A 67 26.41 3.06 8.61
C SER A 67 26.60 3.15 7.09
N ARG A 68 25.55 2.91 6.32
CA ARG A 68 25.54 3.06 4.87
C ARG A 68 24.77 4.32 4.47
N PRO A 69 25.29 5.11 3.52
CA PRO A 69 24.55 6.26 3.02
C PRO A 69 23.24 5.79 2.38
N HIS A 70 22.20 6.60 2.53
CA HIS A 70 20.97 6.37 1.79
C HIS A 70 21.29 6.38 0.30
N SER A 71 20.77 5.40 -0.45
CA SER A 71 20.96 5.35 -1.90
C SER A 71 20.36 6.60 -2.54
N HIS A 72 21.10 7.26 -3.41
CA HIS A 72 20.56 8.33 -4.26
C HIS A 72 19.46 7.81 -5.21
N ASP A 73 19.42 6.49 -5.43
CA ASP A 73 18.40 5.81 -6.23
C ASP A 73 17.15 5.43 -5.41
N TYR A 74 17.02 5.92 -4.16
CA TYR A 74 15.80 5.70 -3.40
C TYR A 74 14.62 6.35 -4.09
N LYS A 75 13.77 5.50 -4.67
CA LYS A 75 12.49 5.88 -5.23
C LYS A 75 11.42 5.61 -4.16
N GLY A 76 10.72 6.65 -3.76
CA GLY A 76 9.61 6.47 -2.85
C GLY A 76 8.39 5.83 -3.52
N PRO A 77 7.33 5.53 -2.76
CA PRO A 77 6.11 4.94 -3.29
C PRO A 77 5.57 5.66 -4.53
N ALA A 78 5.51 7.00 -4.52
CA ALA A 78 4.99 7.78 -5.65
C ALA A 78 5.82 7.68 -6.94
N GLU A 79 7.15 7.47 -6.84
CA GLU A 79 8.01 7.29 -8.02
C GLU A 79 8.00 5.84 -8.52
N GLY A 80 7.61 4.90 -7.67
CA GLY A 80 7.33 3.53 -8.05
C GLY A 80 6.17 3.43 -9.03
N SER A 81 5.26 4.41 -9.06
CA SER A 81 4.19 4.47 -10.06
C SER A 81 4.68 4.75 -11.49
N LEU A 82 5.91 5.25 -11.65
CA LEU A 82 6.58 5.44 -12.94
C LEU A 82 7.53 4.29 -13.29
N ALA A 83 7.86 3.44 -12.32
CA ALA A 83 8.64 2.22 -12.50
C ALA A 83 7.69 1.03 -12.75
N PRO A 84 8.20 -0.14 -13.11
CA PRO A 84 7.39 -1.35 -13.09
C PRO A 84 6.66 -1.45 -11.74
N MET A 85 5.35 -1.61 -11.78
CA MET A 85 4.40 -1.43 -10.68
C MET A 85 4.72 -2.16 -9.37
N ASN A 86 5.47 -3.23 -9.45
CA ASN A 86 5.88 -4.04 -8.31
C ASN A 86 6.67 -3.26 -7.24
N SER A 87 7.48 -2.27 -7.65
CA SER A 87 8.28 -1.48 -6.69
C SER A 87 7.43 -0.48 -5.90
N PHE A 88 6.32 -0.01 -6.47
CA PHE A 88 5.34 0.82 -5.77
C PHE A 88 4.61 0.03 -4.69
N LEU A 89 4.02 -1.11 -5.07
CA LEU A 89 3.27 -1.96 -4.16
C LEU A 89 4.13 -2.46 -2.99
N ASP A 90 5.33 -2.94 -3.27
CA ASP A 90 6.23 -3.47 -2.25
C ASP A 90 6.68 -2.41 -1.20
N ARG A 91 6.62 -1.11 -1.54
CA ARG A 91 7.03 0.00 -0.66
C ARG A 91 5.88 0.80 -0.06
N SER A 92 4.63 0.51 -0.44
CA SER A 92 3.47 1.19 0.12
C SER A 92 3.49 1.16 1.67
N PRO A 93 3.21 2.26 2.34
CA PRO A 93 3.11 2.28 3.80
C PRO A 93 1.91 1.50 4.34
N ILE A 94 0.97 1.13 3.48
CA ILE A 94 -0.27 0.44 3.86
C ILE A 94 -0.22 -1.04 3.53
N ILE A 95 0.24 -1.41 2.31
CA ILE A 95 0.14 -2.78 1.80
C ILE A 95 1.50 -3.38 1.39
N GLY A 96 2.60 -2.66 1.54
CA GLY A 96 3.89 -3.01 0.95
C GLY A 96 4.68 -4.05 1.74
N ALA A 97 5.12 -5.12 1.11
CA ALA A 97 5.86 -6.19 1.76
C ALA A 97 7.20 -5.73 2.38
N ILE A 98 7.88 -4.78 1.75
CA ILE A 98 9.18 -4.23 2.22
C ILE A 98 8.98 -3.19 3.35
N ASN A 99 7.80 -2.60 3.48
CA ASN A 99 7.55 -1.59 4.48
C ASN A 99 7.10 -2.23 5.81
N PRO A 100 7.84 -2.08 6.92
CA PRO A 100 7.46 -2.69 8.19
C PRO A 100 6.21 -2.07 8.84
N LEU A 101 5.78 -0.88 8.39
CA LEU A 101 4.55 -0.26 8.88
C LEU A 101 3.27 -0.89 8.30
N SER A 102 3.39 -1.64 7.21
CA SER A 102 2.25 -2.22 6.52
C SER A 102 1.92 -3.62 7.00
N VAL A 103 0.65 -4.02 6.84
CA VAL A 103 0.30 -5.44 6.69
C VAL A 103 0.29 -5.75 5.20
N PRO A 104 1.19 -6.59 4.69
CA PRO A 104 1.24 -6.90 3.28
C PRO A 104 -0.09 -7.45 2.77
N MET A 105 -0.56 -6.87 1.65
CA MET A 105 -1.77 -7.32 0.99
C MET A 105 -1.41 -8.00 -0.32
N ARG A 106 -1.90 -9.22 -0.54
CA ARG A 106 -1.87 -9.84 -1.85
C ARG A 106 -3.07 -9.31 -2.64
N MET A 107 -2.80 -8.75 -3.82
CA MET A 107 -3.84 -8.29 -4.72
C MET A 107 -3.91 -9.14 -5.97
N ASP A 108 -5.12 -9.46 -6.39
CA ASP A 108 -5.46 -10.17 -7.61
C ASP A 108 -6.45 -9.33 -8.44
N ILE A 109 -6.55 -9.58 -9.74
CA ILE A 109 -7.54 -8.96 -10.62
C ILE A 109 -8.43 -10.06 -11.17
N GLU A 110 -9.72 -9.97 -10.87
CA GLU A 110 -10.75 -10.82 -11.48
C GLU A 110 -11.32 -10.11 -12.71
N GLY A 111 -11.13 -10.71 -13.89
CA GLY A 111 -11.53 -10.16 -15.19
C GLY A 111 -10.35 -10.05 -16.17
N ASP A 112 -10.53 -9.23 -17.20
CA ASP A 112 -9.55 -9.04 -18.27
C ASP A 112 -8.48 -7.95 -17.99
N GLY A 113 -8.53 -7.33 -16.81
CA GLY A 113 -7.65 -6.24 -16.42
C GLY A 113 -8.10 -4.86 -16.90
N GLY A 114 -9.27 -4.75 -17.51
CA GLY A 114 -9.89 -3.50 -17.91
C GLY A 114 -10.82 -2.90 -16.84
N SER A 115 -11.54 -1.84 -17.22
CA SER A 115 -12.42 -1.07 -16.33
C SER A 115 -13.57 -1.85 -15.69
N GLU A 116 -13.95 -2.98 -16.28
CA GLU A 116 -15.02 -3.86 -15.77
C GLU A 116 -14.50 -4.90 -14.78
N SER A 117 -13.17 -4.98 -14.58
CA SER A 117 -12.55 -5.94 -13.67
C SER A 117 -12.70 -5.54 -12.21
N THR A 118 -12.59 -6.53 -11.34
CA THR A 118 -12.59 -6.34 -9.89
C THR A 118 -11.20 -6.58 -9.33
N VAL A 119 -10.72 -5.65 -8.51
CA VAL A 119 -9.51 -5.85 -7.70
C VAL A 119 -9.90 -6.59 -6.42
N VAL A 120 -9.15 -7.61 -6.08
CA VAL A 120 -9.35 -8.43 -4.88
C VAL A 120 -8.10 -8.39 -4.03
N GLY A 121 -8.22 -7.88 -2.81
CA GLY A 121 -7.13 -7.78 -1.83
C GLY A 121 -7.33 -8.74 -0.68
N HIS A 122 -6.29 -9.51 -0.33
CA HIS A 122 -6.29 -10.47 0.77
C HIS A 122 -5.36 -10.00 1.87
N ALA A 123 -5.86 -9.87 3.09
CA ALA A 123 -5.09 -9.45 4.25
C ALA A 123 -5.45 -10.24 5.52
N THR A 124 -4.54 -10.25 6.49
CA THR A 124 -4.78 -10.74 7.86
C THR A 124 -4.10 -9.77 8.82
N PHE A 125 -4.88 -9.06 9.62
CA PHE A 125 -4.35 -8.03 10.52
C PHE A 125 -3.89 -8.63 11.86
N PRO A 126 -2.63 -8.40 12.28
CA PRO A 126 -2.14 -8.81 13.60
C PRO A 126 -2.64 -7.89 14.71
N THR A 127 -2.27 -8.18 15.97
CA THR A 127 -2.72 -7.47 17.17
C THR A 127 -2.33 -5.99 17.16
N ALA A 128 -1.21 -5.63 16.56
CA ALA A 128 -0.76 -4.23 16.46
C ALA A 128 -1.76 -3.31 15.74
N TYR A 129 -2.76 -3.86 15.04
CA TYR A 129 -3.80 -3.11 14.32
C TYR A 129 -5.15 -3.08 15.07
N GLU A 130 -5.15 -3.44 16.34
CA GLU A 130 -6.35 -3.46 17.15
C GLU A 130 -6.94 -2.06 17.38
N GLY A 131 -8.27 -1.97 17.28
CA GLY A 131 -9.06 -0.82 17.69
C GLY A 131 -9.98 -1.24 18.85
N PRO A 132 -11.26 -1.53 18.61
CA PRO A 132 -12.09 -2.18 19.64
C PRO A 132 -11.56 -3.60 19.93
N PRO A 133 -11.79 -4.14 21.16
CA PRO A 133 -11.27 -5.45 21.55
C PRO A 133 -11.52 -6.55 20.50
N GLY A 134 -10.45 -7.19 20.04
CA GLY A 134 -10.50 -8.25 19.02
C GLY A 134 -10.79 -7.81 17.59
N CYS A 135 -10.88 -6.50 17.33
CA CYS A 135 -11.28 -5.96 16.03
C CYS A 135 -10.21 -5.03 15.44
N VAL A 136 -10.12 -5.01 14.12
CA VAL A 136 -9.26 -4.09 13.38
C VAL A 136 -9.73 -2.65 13.56
N HIS A 137 -8.81 -1.73 13.80
CA HIS A 137 -9.10 -0.31 13.91
C HIS A 137 -9.65 0.25 12.59
N GLY A 138 -10.77 0.98 12.64
CA GLY A 138 -11.46 1.50 11.46
C GLY A 138 -10.62 2.37 10.54
N GLY A 139 -9.65 3.11 11.09
CA GLY A 139 -8.71 3.90 10.30
C GLY A 139 -7.82 3.07 9.37
N PHE A 140 -7.40 1.86 9.82
CA PHE A 140 -6.69 0.93 8.93
C PHE A 140 -7.60 0.36 7.86
N ILE A 141 -8.84 -0.01 8.18
CA ILE A 141 -9.81 -0.44 7.19
C ILE A 141 -9.99 0.62 6.09
N ALA A 142 -10.13 1.89 6.48
CA ALA A 142 -10.24 2.99 5.53
C ALA A 142 -8.98 3.16 4.66
N ALA A 143 -7.78 3.06 5.24
CA ALA A 143 -6.51 3.13 4.51
C ALA A 143 -6.37 1.98 3.49
N TYR A 144 -6.80 0.77 3.85
CA TYR A 144 -6.79 -0.37 2.94
C TYR A 144 -7.81 -0.24 1.82
N PHE A 145 -8.97 0.36 2.09
CA PHE A 145 -9.91 0.72 1.03
C PHE A 145 -9.32 1.73 0.07
N ASP A 146 -8.58 2.73 0.54
CA ASP A 146 -7.93 3.71 -0.35
C ASP A 146 -6.97 3.03 -1.33
N GLU A 147 -6.17 2.06 -0.87
CA GLU A 147 -5.27 1.27 -1.73
C GLU A 147 -6.02 0.40 -2.74
N VAL A 148 -7.04 -0.35 -2.30
CA VAL A 148 -7.80 -1.26 -3.18
C VAL A 148 -8.62 -0.47 -4.20
N LEU A 149 -9.24 0.62 -3.79
CA LEU A 149 -10.01 1.49 -4.69
C LEU A 149 -9.09 2.31 -5.60
N GLY A 150 -7.90 2.71 -5.09
CA GLY A 150 -6.84 3.32 -5.88
C GLY A 150 -6.31 2.38 -6.97
N MET A 151 -6.19 1.09 -6.65
CA MET A 151 -5.86 0.07 -7.65
C MET A 151 -7.01 -0.08 -8.67
N ALA A 152 -8.25 -0.21 -8.20
CA ALA A 152 -9.40 -0.38 -9.08
C ALA A 152 -9.56 0.79 -10.07
N GLN A 153 -9.46 2.05 -9.59
CA GLN A 153 -9.55 3.22 -10.47
C GLN A 153 -8.45 3.24 -11.54
N SER A 154 -7.26 2.69 -11.24
CA SER A 154 -6.13 2.65 -12.18
C SER A 154 -6.40 1.72 -13.38
N LEU A 155 -7.32 0.76 -13.26
CA LEU A 155 -7.78 -0.08 -14.37
C LEU A 155 -8.51 0.71 -15.46
N SER A 156 -8.91 1.96 -15.19
CA SER A 156 -9.39 2.89 -16.22
C SER A 156 -8.33 3.29 -17.25
N GLY A 157 -7.05 2.99 -16.98
CA GLY A 157 -5.91 3.48 -17.79
C GLY A 157 -5.52 4.94 -17.50
N ASN A 158 -6.25 5.63 -16.63
CA ASN A 158 -6.03 7.03 -16.25
C ASN A 158 -5.90 7.19 -14.74
N PRO A 159 -4.75 6.83 -14.15
CA PRO A 159 -4.59 6.87 -12.70
C PRO A 159 -4.79 8.29 -12.15
N GLY A 160 -5.45 8.36 -11.01
CA GLY A 160 -5.81 9.61 -10.35
C GLY A 160 -5.47 9.62 -8.87
N MET A 161 -5.77 10.75 -8.25
CA MET A 161 -5.65 10.94 -6.80
C MET A 161 -7.02 10.85 -6.15
N THR A 162 -7.05 10.31 -4.94
CA THR A 162 -8.24 10.26 -4.09
C THR A 162 -8.69 11.69 -3.73
N VAL A 163 -9.94 12.00 -4.02
CA VAL A 163 -10.57 13.29 -3.67
C VAL A 163 -11.54 13.11 -2.51
N ASN A 164 -12.22 11.97 -2.49
CA ASN A 164 -13.15 11.62 -1.43
C ASN A 164 -13.12 10.10 -1.22
N LEU A 165 -13.17 9.70 0.03
CA LEU A 165 -13.36 8.33 0.47
C LEU A 165 -14.40 8.32 1.59
N THR A 166 -15.45 7.55 1.41
CA THR A 166 -16.48 7.31 2.42
C THR A 166 -16.49 5.82 2.76
N VAL A 167 -16.46 5.50 4.05
CA VAL A 167 -16.50 4.12 4.54
C VAL A 167 -17.67 3.95 5.49
N ASP A 168 -18.50 2.96 5.20
CA ASP A 168 -19.63 2.53 6.01
C ASP A 168 -19.27 1.22 6.71
N TYR A 169 -19.13 1.22 8.02
CA TYR A 169 -18.84 0.03 8.81
C TYR A 169 -20.15 -0.71 9.15
N ARG A 170 -20.21 -2.02 8.82
CA ARG A 170 -21.41 -2.85 8.93
C ARG A 170 -21.32 -3.85 10.06
N ALA A 171 -20.14 -4.48 10.23
CA ALA A 171 -19.86 -5.46 11.27
C ALA A 171 -18.40 -5.35 11.73
N PRO A 172 -18.08 -5.84 12.94
CA PRO A 172 -16.70 -5.92 13.40
C PRO A 172 -15.80 -6.71 12.44
N THR A 173 -14.63 -6.17 12.11
CA THR A 173 -13.62 -6.86 11.29
C THR A 173 -12.66 -7.56 12.25
N PRO A 174 -12.58 -8.92 12.29
CA PRO A 174 -11.80 -9.62 13.29
C PRO A 174 -10.30 -9.51 13.00
N LEU A 175 -9.48 -9.43 14.08
CA LEU A 175 -8.04 -9.62 14.03
C LEU A 175 -7.67 -11.08 13.79
N LYS A 176 -6.48 -11.32 13.22
CA LYS A 176 -5.87 -12.65 13.03
C LYS A 176 -6.72 -13.61 12.17
N GLN A 177 -7.70 -13.07 11.48
CA GLN A 177 -8.54 -13.83 10.56
C GLN A 177 -8.38 -13.28 9.13
N PRO A 178 -8.47 -14.12 8.11
CA PRO A 178 -8.41 -13.67 6.74
C PRO A 178 -9.61 -12.80 6.39
N VAL A 179 -9.33 -11.67 5.76
CA VAL A 179 -10.34 -10.75 5.23
C VAL A 179 -10.09 -10.47 3.76
N ILE A 180 -11.14 -10.19 3.02
CA ILE A 180 -11.11 -9.95 1.58
C ILE A 180 -11.72 -8.59 1.28
N PHE A 181 -10.91 -7.72 0.67
CA PHE A 181 -11.35 -6.47 0.07
C PHE A 181 -11.68 -6.70 -1.40
N ARG A 182 -12.73 -6.07 -1.89
CA ARG A 182 -13.07 -6.04 -3.32
C ARG A 182 -13.28 -4.60 -3.75
N GLY A 183 -12.76 -4.22 -4.91
CA GLY A 183 -12.90 -2.87 -5.44
C GLY A 183 -13.17 -2.88 -6.95
N ARG A 184 -14.08 -2.04 -7.43
CA ARG A 184 -14.39 -1.91 -8.85
C ARG A 184 -14.76 -0.49 -9.22
N ILE A 185 -14.61 -0.17 -10.50
CA ILE A 185 -15.10 1.08 -11.07
C ILE A 185 -16.65 1.03 -11.14
N VAL A 186 -17.28 2.11 -10.77
CA VAL A 186 -18.73 2.31 -10.88
C VAL A 186 -19.06 3.18 -12.09
N SER A 187 -18.30 4.27 -12.28
CA SER A 187 -18.50 5.16 -13.43
C SER A 187 -17.25 5.98 -13.72
N ILE A 188 -17.11 6.39 -14.96
CA ILE A 188 -16.07 7.32 -15.43
C ILE A 188 -16.80 8.50 -16.09
N ASP A 189 -16.57 9.71 -15.58
CA ASP A 189 -17.10 10.95 -16.13
C ASP A 189 -15.95 11.94 -16.34
N GLY A 190 -15.44 12.01 -17.55
CA GLY A 190 -14.25 12.75 -17.92
C GLY A 190 -13.05 12.31 -17.06
N ARG A 191 -12.59 13.21 -16.18
CA ARG A 191 -11.48 12.94 -15.26
C ARG A 191 -11.90 12.33 -13.92
N LYS A 192 -13.20 12.30 -13.63
CA LYS A 192 -13.75 11.76 -12.38
C LYS A 192 -14.00 10.27 -12.53
N ILE A 193 -13.46 9.49 -11.63
CA ILE A 193 -13.62 8.05 -11.58
C ILE A 193 -14.24 7.70 -10.22
N SER A 194 -15.47 7.23 -10.26
CA SER A 194 -16.19 6.75 -9.09
C SER A 194 -15.95 5.25 -8.93
N VAL A 195 -15.58 4.85 -7.72
CA VAL A 195 -15.30 3.45 -7.38
C VAL A 195 -16.10 3.02 -6.17
N ALA A 196 -16.35 1.74 -6.02
CA ALA A 196 -16.97 1.15 -4.84
C ALA A 196 -16.25 -0.13 -4.45
N GLY A 197 -16.29 -0.45 -3.16
CA GLY A 197 -15.69 -1.67 -2.64
C GLY A 197 -16.39 -2.21 -1.41
N THR A 198 -16.06 -3.45 -1.07
CA THR A 198 -16.57 -4.17 0.09
C THR A 198 -15.42 -4.86 0.82
N LEU A 199 -15.59 -5.04 2.13
CA LEU A 199 -14.71 -5.83 2.99
C LEU A 199 -15.51 -6.96 3.61
N HIS A 200 -15.01 -8.19 3.45
CA HIS A 200 -15.67 -9.38 4.01
C HIS A 200 -14.72 -10.20 4.89
N HIS A 201 -15.30 -10.81 5.92
CA HIS A 201 -14.75 -11.94 6.64
C HIS A 201 -15.67 -13.16 6.44
N GLY A 202 -15.26 -14.14 5.64
CA GLY A 202 -16.17 -15.17 5.15
C GLY A 202 -17.35 -14.57 4.44
N GLU A 203 -18.56 -14.92 4.86
CA GLU A 203 -19.83 -14.40 4.32
C GLU A 203 -20.26 -13.06 4.97
N ILE A 204 -19.55 -12.59 5.99
CA ILE A 204 -19.95 -11.39 6.74
C ILE A 204 -19.42 -10.16 6.02
N LEU A 205 -20.31 -9.25 5.63
CA LEU A 205 -19.96 -7.92 5.15
C LEU A 205 -19.54 -7.04 6.35
N CYS A 206 -18.24 -6.75 6.46
CA CYS A 206 -17.69 -5.94 7.53
C CYS A 206 -17.75 -4.44 7.25
N ALA A 207 -17.49 -4.04 6.01
CA ALA A 207 -17.55 -2.64 5.61
C ALA A 207 -17.78 -2.49 4.10
N GLU A 208 -18.27 -1.31 3.72
CA GLU A 208 -18.40 -0.87 2.32
C GLU A 208 -17.70 0.48 2.17
N ALA A 209 -17.16 0.74 0.98
CA ALA A 209 -16.56 2.03 0.69
C ALA A 209 -16.96 2.57 -0.68
N LYS A 210 -16.98 3.89 -0.79
CA LYS A 210 -17.13 4.63 -2.04
C LYS A 210 -15.99 5.63 -2.14
N GLY A 211 -15.31 5.65 -3.29
CA GLY A 211 -14.23 6.57 -3.58
C GLY A 211 -14.52 7.42 -4.82
N LEU A 212 -14.12 8.67 -4.77
CA LEU A 212 -14.02 9.54 -5.94
C LEU A 212 -12.56 9.84 -6.18
N PHE A 213 -12.07 9.52 -7.37
CA PHE A 213 -10.73 9.81 -7.84
C PHE A 213 -10.78 10.81 -9.00
N VAL A 214 -9.74 11.61 -9.14
CA VAL A 214 -9.60 12.53 -10.27
C VAL A 214 -8.28 12.25 -10.94
N SER A 215 -8.31 11.83 -12.22
CA SER A 215 -7.11 11.55 -12.98
C SER A 215 -6.21 12.79 -13.09
N MET A 216 -4.93 12.58 -12.82
CA MET A 216 -3.93 13.63 -12.88
C MET A 216 -3.59 14.00 -14.31
N ARG A 217 -3.34 15.29 -14.52
CA ARG A 217 -2.70 15.74 -15.76
C ARG A 217 -1.21 15.41 -15.71
N PRO A 218 -0.59 14.95 -16.81
CA PRO A 218 0.82 14.57 -16.83
C PRO A 218 1.75 15.68 -16.29
N GLU A 219 1.42 16.95 -16.57
CA GLU A 219 2.21 18.10 -16.13
C GLU A 219 2.22 18.27 -14.60
N VAL A 220 1.09 17.95 -13.95
CA VAL A 220 0.98 18.01 -12.48
C VAL A 220 1.86 16.93 -11.85
N PHE A 221 1.87 15.74 -12.42
CA PHE A 221 2.68 14.63 -11.94
C PHE A 221 4.18 14.95 -12.10
N SER A 222 4.62 15.42 -13.26
CA SER A 222 6.01 15.83 -13.51
C SER A 222 6.48 16.87 -12.50
N ARG A 223 5.63 17.87 -12.19
CA ARG A 223 5.93 18.89 -11.19
C ARG A 223 6.12 18.34 -9.77
N LEU A 224 5.33 17.33 -9.37
CA LEU A 224 5.50 16.68 -8.06
C LEU A 224 6.84 15.95 -7.98
N VAL A 225 7.26 15.27 -9.04
CA VAL A 225 8.56 14.60 -9.14
C VAL A 225 9.69 15.62 -9.03
N GLU A 226 9.63 16.74 -9.76
CA GLU A 226 10.62 17.82 -9.70
C GLU A 226 10.77 18.43 -8.30
N ILE A 227 9.65 18.72 -7.63
CA ILE A 227 9.62 19.26 -6.25
C ILE A 227 10.35 18.30 -5.31
N ARG A 228 10.10 17.02 -5.42
CA ARG A 228 10.74 16.01 -4.58
C ARG A 228 12.24 15.90 -4.85
N GLN A 229 12.66 15.87 -6.11
CA GLN A 229 14.08 15.84 -6.48
C GLN A 229 14.83 17.06 -5.92
N ALA A 230 14.19 18.25 -5.99
CA ALA A 230 14.74 19.47 -5.41
C ALA A 230 14.87 19.40 -3.88
N GLN A 231 13.92 18.75 -3.18
CA GLN A 231 13.98 18.53 -1.73
C GLN A 231 15.10 17.56 -1.36
N GLN A 232 15.26 16.45 -2.08
CA GLN A 232 16.33 15.49 -1.87
C GLN A 232 17.72 16.10 -2.08
N ALA A 233 17.89 16.92 -3.13
CA ALA A 233 19.15 17.63 -3.39
C ALA A 233 19.52 18.64 -2.28
N LYS A 234 18.54 19.20 -1.57
CA LYS A 234 18.77 20.09 -0.41
C LYS A 234 19.17 19.32 0.85
N GLN A 235 18.69 18.09 1.03
CA GLN A 235 19.03 17.26 2.20
C GLN A 235 20.38 16.56 2.06
N ALA A 236 20.92 16.44 0.84
CA ALA A 236 22.22 15.84 0.54
C ALA A 236 23.38 16.84 0.67
N ARG A 237 23.13 18.11 0.96
CA ARG A 237 24.08 19.19 1.24
C ARG A 237 24.23 19.43 2.74
#